data_e9e489492196c3db1efa772b2e37e746
#
_entry.id   e9e489492196c3db1efa772b2e37e746
#
_cell.length_a   1.000
_cell.length_b   1.000
_cell.length_c   1.000
_cell.angle_alpha   90.00
_cell.angle_beta   90.00
_cell.angle_gamma   90.00
#
_symmetry.space_group_name_H-M   'P 1'
#
loop_
_entity.id
_entity.type
_entity.pdbx_description
1 polymer ?
#
loop_
_entity_poly.entity_id
_entity_poly.type
_entity_poly.pdbx_seq_one_letter_code
_entity_poly.pdbx_strand_id
1 'polypeptide(L)'
;MTKEQPQERKKPVIEIKNLQKSFGSLKVLSDINLNLYEQENLVVLGKSGTGKSVLIKCIVRLLETDGGEINVFGSDVTKMKRQELNEMRLKIGFLFQSGALYDSMSVRQNMEFPLKRIRKDMSEKEMTEKIMEVLENVGLADALEKMPSELSGGMRKRIGLARTIVVDPSIILYDEPTTGLDPTTSYEISELILQVQEKYKTSSIIITHDIPCARITGNRMVMLGDGEVYKEGSPEDFENSDDPIIQSFFKSI
;
A
#
# COMPACT_ATOMS: atom_id res chain seq x y z
N MET A 1 -29.79 17.41 23.30
CA MET A 1 -30.02 16.48 22.19
C MET A 1 -29.33 17.05 20.95
N THR A 2 -28.05 16.75 20.82
CA THR A 2 -27.21 17.14 19.67
C THR A 2 -27.54 16.13 18.56
N LYS A 3 -28.15 16.58 17.46
CA LYS A 3 -28.39 15.77 16.28
C LYS A 3 -27.03 15.48 15.65
N GLU A 4 -26.57 14.23 15.74
CA GLU A 4 -25.50 13.72 14.87
C GLU A 4 -25.94 13.94 13.42
N GLN A 5 -25.19 14.77 12.70
CA GLN A 5 -25.35 14.88 11.25
C GLN A 5 -24.96 13.50 10.65
N PRO A 6 -25.74 12.95 9.70
CA PRO A 6 -25.35 11.73 9.03
C PRO A 6 -24.01 12.01 8.31
N GLN A 7 -22.94 11.35 8.74
CA GLN A 7 -21.70 11.31 7.98
C GLN A 7 -22.05 10.82 6.57
N GLU A 8 -21.82 11.67 5.56
CA GLU A 8 -21.88 11.22 4.16
C GLU A 8 -21.01 9.98 4.04
N ARG A 9 -21.63 8.85 3.72
CA ARG A 9 -20.91 7.57 3.54
C ARG A 9 -19.98 7.77 2.35
N LYS A 10 -18.69 7.97 2.61
CA LYS A 10 -17.66 8.05 1.59
C LYS A 10 -17.78 6.82 0.69
N LYS A 11 -17.76 7.02 -0.63
CA LYS A 11 -17.80 5.93 -1.59
C LYS A 11 -16.49 5.15 -1.53
N PRO A 12 -16.48 3.82 -1.42
CA PRO A 12 -15.25 3.06 -1.40
C PRO A 12 -14.52 3.15 -2.75
N VAL A 13 -13.21 3.31 -2.73
CA VAL A 13 -12.33 3.22 -3.91
C VAL A 13 -11.91 1.77 -4.18
N ILE A 14 -11.89 0.93 -3.12
CA ILE A 14 -11.81 -0.54 -3.23
C ILE A 14 -12.93 -1.12 -2.37
N GLU A 15 -13.68 -2.06 -2.94
CA GLU A 15 -14.69 -2.86 -2.23
C GLU A 15 -14.43 -4.33 -2.52
N ILE A 16 -14.25 -5.12 -1.46
CA ILE A 16 -13.99 -6.56 -1.52
C ILE A 16 -15.14 -7.27 -0.83
N LYS A 17 -15.72 -8.29 -1.49
CA LYS A 17 -16.82 -9.10 -0.98
C LYS A 17 -16.53 -10.58 -1.13
N ASN A 18 -16.60 -11.30 0.00
CA ASN A 18 -16.48 -12.76 0.10
C ASN A 18 -15.24 -13.30 -0.65
N LEU A 19 -14.11 -12.56 -0.61
CA LEU A 19 -12.91 -12.92 -1.35
C LEU A 19 -12.32 -14.21 -0.81
N GLN A 20 -12.04 -15.15 -1.74
CA GLN A 20 -11.46 -16.45 -1.45
C GLN A 20 -10.20 -16.67 -2.29
N LYS A 21 -9.16 -17.24 -1.63
CA LYS A 21 -7.94 -17.68 -2.30
C LYS A 21 -7.30 -18.87 -1.60
N SER A 22 -7.02 -19.90 -2.39
CA SER A 22 -6.34 -21.12 -1.92
C SER A 22 -5.12 -21.43 -2.78
N PHE A 23 -4.19 -22.19 -2.24
CA PHE A 23 -3.05 -22.78 -2.95
C PHE A 23 -3.05 -24.28 -2.67
N GLY A 24 -3.53 -25.07 -3.64
CA GLY A 24 -3.81 -26.48 -3.43
C GLY A 24 -4.88 -26.67 -2.34
N SER A 25 -4.59 -27.44 -1.30
CA SER A 25 -5.50 -27.65 -0.16
C SER A 25 -5.46 -26.54 0.90
N LEU A 26 -4.48 -25.64 0.83
CA LEU A 26 -4.32 -24.56 1.81
C LEU A 26 -5.23 -23.38 1.46
N LYS A 27 -6.29 -23.16 2.24
CA LYS A 27 -7.12 -21.95 2.18
C LYS A 27 -6.36 -20.80 2.87
N VAL A 28 -6.04 -19.75 2.13
CA VAL A 28 -5.29 -18.59 2.64
C VAL A 28 -6.22 -17.42 2.91
N LEU A 29 -7.18 -17.18 2.04
CA LEU A 29 -8.28 -16.23 2.25
C LEU A 29 -9.58 -17.02 2.11
N SER A 30 -10.44 -16.99 3.14
CA SER A 30 -11.64 -17.80 3.21
C SER A 30 -12.92 -16.99 2.94
N ASP A 31 -13.01 -15.80 3.53
CA ASP A 31 -14.14 -14.87 3.38
C ASP A 31 -13.69 -13.44 3.76
N ILE A 32 -12.94 -12.78 2.89
CA ILE A 32 -12.51 -11.41 3.14
C ILE A 32 -13.57 -10.43 2.64
N ASN A 33 -14.08 -9.61 3.55
CA ASN A 33 -14.94 -8.47 3.29
C ASN A 33 -14.23 -7.21 3.78
N LEU A 34 -13.93 -6.26 2.87
CA LEU A 34 -13.09 -5.11 3.18
C LEU A 34 -13.40 -3.93 2.24
N ASN A 35 -13.40 -2.73 2.78
CA ASN A 35 -13.50 -1.51 2.00
C ASN A 35 -12.30 -0.61 2.25
N LEU A 36 -11.83 0.11 1.21
CA LEU A 36 -10.92 1.24 1.32
C LEU A 36 -11.67 2.48 0.82
N TYR A 37 -11.64 3.55 1.61
CA TYR A 37 -12.29 4.82 1.26
C TYR A 37 -11.28 5.84 0.70
N GLU A 38 -11.81 6.90 0.07
CA GLU A 38 -10.97 7.98 -0.47
C GLU A 38 -10.16 8.65 0.65
N GLN A 39 -8.87 8.87 0.37
CA GLN A 39 -7.91 9.51 1.28
C GLN A 39 -7.81 8.81 2.64
N GLU A 40 -7.97 7.51 2.66
CA GLU A 40 -7.81 6.67 3.82
C GLU A 40 -6.52 5.84 3.74
N ASN A 41 -5.80 5.74 4.86
CA ASN A 41 -4.80 4.72 5.10
C ASN A 41 -5.43 3.58 5.91
N LEU A 42 -5.72 2.47 5.26
CA LEU A 42 -6.19 1.25 5.88
C LEU A 42 -5.00 0.35 6.19
N VAL A 43 -4.73 0.12 7.46
CA VAL A 43 -3.68 -0.81 7.87
C VAL A 43 -4.24 -2.22 8.00
N VAL A 44 -3.58 -3.20 7.39
CA VAL A 44 -3.91 -4.61 7.49
C VAL A 44 -2.85 -5.33 8.32
N LEU A 45 -3.23 -5.71 9.54
CA LEU A 45 -2.42 -6.45 10.51
C LEU A 45 -2.65 -7.95 10.42
N GLY A 46 -1.72 -8.73 10.96
CA GLY A 46 -1.85 -10.18 11.10
C GLY A 46 -0.48 -10.86 11.18
N LYS A 47 -0.46 -12.08 11.71
CA LYS A 47 0.78 -12.90 11.79
C LYS A 47 1.36 -13.14 10.40
N SER A 48 2.64 -13.52 10.34
CA SER A 48 3.23 -13.99 9.09
C SER A 48 2.42 -15.19 8.55
N GLY A 49 2.16 -15.19 7.24
CA GLY A 49 1.40 -16.27 6.60
C GLY A 49 -0.14 -16.12 6.63
N THR A 50 -0.72 -15.11 7.27
CA THR A 50 -2.20 -14.91 7.31
C THR A 50 -2.83 -14.44 6.00
N GLY A 51 -2.05 -14.32 4.91
CA GLY A 51 -2.60 -13.97 3.59
C GLY A 51 -2.56 -12.48 3.25
N LYS A 52 -1.96 -11.61 4.08
CA LYS A 52 -1.90 -10.16 3.83
C LYS A 52 -1.36 -9.79 2.44
N SER A 53 -0.18 -10.30 2.08
CA SER A 53 0.40 -10.05 0.75
C SER A 53 -0.38 -10.75 -0.39
N VAL A 54 -1.09 -11.84 -0.09
CA VAL A 54 -2.00 -12.48 -1.04
C VAL A 54 -3.17 -11.56 -1.34
N LEU A 55 -3.76 -10.94 -0.32
CA LEU A 55 -4.86 -9.99 -0.44
C LEU A 55 -4.54 -8.87 -1.43
N ILE A 56 -3.44 -8.12 -1.22
CA ILE A 56 -3.10 -6.99 -2.11
C ILE A 56 -2.71 -7.44 -3.52
N LYS A 57 -2.13 -8.65 -3.68
CA LYS A 57 -1.87 -9.21 -5.01
C LYS A 57 -3.15 -9.60 -5.74
N CYS A 58 -4.21 -10.03 -5.03
CA CYS A 58 -5.53 -10.26 -5.60
C CYS A 58 -6.18 -8.94 -6.05
N ILE A 59 -6.06 -7.85 -5.28
CA ILE A 59 -6.63 -6.53 -5.63
C ILE A 59 -6.17 -6.05 -7.00
N VAL A 60 -4.88 -6.23 -7.31
CA VAL A 60 -4.32 -5.85 -8.63
C VAL A 60 -4.29 -7.02 -9.61
N ARG A 61 -4.92 -8.15 -9.26
CA ARG A 61 -4.99 -9.37 -10.07
C ARG A 61 -3.61 -9.86 -10.56
N LEU A 62 -2.59 -9.74 -9.67
CA LEU A 62 -1.32 -10.48 -9.80
C LEU A 62 -1.51 -11.94 -9.40
N LEU A 63 -2.54 -12.20 -8.58
CA LEU A 63 -3.06 -13.53 -8.26
C LEU A 63 -4.55 -13.54 -8.62
N GLU A 64 -4.98 -14.57 -9.34
CA GLU A 64 -6.40 -14.81 -9.60
C GLU A 64 -7.08 -15.28 -8.32
N THR A 65 -8.31 -14.83 -8.11
CA THR A 65 -9.16 -15.24 -6.97
C THR A 65 -9.87 -16.54 -7.26
N ASP A 66 -10.21 -17.30 -6.24
CA ASP A 66 -10.99 -18.54 -6.39
C ASP A 66 -12.49 -18.28 -6.18
N GLY A 67 -12.84 -17.14 -5.58
CA GLY A 67 -14.22 -16.69 -5.38
C GLY A 67 -14.28 -15.27 -4.84
N GLY A 68 -15.50 -14.73 -4.79
CA GLY A 68 -15.77 -13.36 -4.35
C GLY A 68 -15.61 -12.32 -5.44
N GLU A 69 -15.75 -11.06 -5.05
CA GLU A 69 -15.69 -9.90 -5.95
C GLU A 69 -14.70 -8.87 -5.42
N ILE A 70 -13.98 -8.24 -6.32
CA ILE A 70 -13.10 -7.10 -6.02
C ILE A 70 -13.47 -5.95 -6.96
N ASN A 71 -14.08 -4.91 -6.41
CA ASN A 71 -14.38 -3.69 -7.15
C ASN A 71 -13.33 -2.62 -6.85
N VAL A 72 -12.69 -2.10 -7.89
CA VAL A 72 -11.74 -0.98 -7.82
C VAL A 72 -12.30 0.16 -8.67
N PHE A 73 -12.48 1.33 -8.07
CA PHE A 73 -13.14 2.49 -8.68
C PHE A 73 -14.52 2.14 -9.29
N GLY A 74 -15.24 1.19 -8.63
CA GLY A 74 -16.58 0.75 -9.05
C GLY A 74 -16.61 -0.25 -10.20
N SER A 75 -15.47 -0.81 -10.59
CA SER A 75 -15.36 -1.82 -11.64
C SER A 75 -14.81 -3.13 -11.09
N ASP A 76 -15.45 -4.25 -11.41
CA ASP A 76 -15.07 -5.59 -10.95
C ASP A 76 -13.80 -6.06 -11.65
N VAL A 77 -12.69 -6.07 -10.89
CA VAL A 77 -11.35 -6.45 -11.36
C VAL A 77 -11.32 -7.91 -11.87
N THR A 78 -12.14 -8.77 -11.28
CA THR A 78 -12.16 -10.21 -11.63
C THR A 78 -12.67 -10.45 -13.06
N LYS A 79 -13.50 -9.53 -13.57
CA LYS A 79 -14.12 -9.57 -14.89
C LYS A 79 -13.44 -8.69 -15.95
N MET A 80 -12.48 -7.83 -15.55
CA MET A 80 -11.79 -6.93 -16.48
C MET A 80 -11.03 -7.69 -17.57
N LYS A 81 -11.12 -7.20 -18.81
CA LYS A 81 -10.22 -7.60 -19.88
C LYS A 81 -8.81 -7.05 -19.63
N ARG A 82 -7.82 -7.63 -20.30
CA ARG A 82 -6.39 -7.28 -20.11
C ARG A 82 -6.11 -5.79 -20.27
N GLN A 83 -6.76 -5.12 -21.19
CA GLN A 83 -6.57 -3.68 -21.42
C GLN A 83 -7.11 -2.86 -20.24
N GLU A 84 -8.37 -3.11 -19.85
CA GLU A 84 -9.04 -2.45 -18.71
C GLU A 84 -8.26 -2.65 -17.42
N LEU A 85 -7.78 -3.88 -17.17
CA LEU A 85 -6.95 -4.22 -16.03
C LEU A 85 -5.62 -3.43 -16.02
N ASN A 86 -4.99 -3.29 -17.19
CA ASN A 86 -3.77 -2.50 -17.29
C ASN A 86 -4.04 -1.01 -17.02
N GLU A 87 -5.13 -0.46 -17.56
CA GLU A 87 -5.53 0.94 -17.30
C GLU A 87 -5.84 1.18 -15.82
N MET A 88 -6.52 0.23 -15.16
CA MET A 88 -6.76 0.29 -13.72
C MET A 88 -5.44 0.25 -12.94
N ARG A 89 -4.51 -0.64 -13.30
CA ARG A 89 -3.18 -0.75 -12.64
C ARG A 89 -2.34 0.51 -12.75
N LEU A 90 -2.51 1.34 -13.79
CA LEU A 90 -1.82 2.63 -13.93
C LEU A 90 -2.21 3.63 -12.82
N LYS A 91 -3.37 3.43 -12.20
CA LYS A 91 -3.87 4.28 -11.08
C LYS A 91 -3.48 3.74 -9.71
N ILE A 92 -2.81 2.59 -9.65
CA ILE A 92 -2.41 1.93 -8.40
C ILE A 92 -0.90 1.82 -8.33
N GLY A 93 -0.31 2.46 -7.35
CA GLY A 93 1.08 2.26 -6.97
C GLY A 93 1.25 1.01 -6.12
N PHE A 94 2.36 0.31 -6.26
CA PHE A 94 2.68 -0.86 -5.46
C PHE A 94 4.12 -0.76 -4.93
N LEU A 95 4.27 -0.61 -3.61
CA LEU A 95 5.56 -0.68 -2.94
C LEU A 95 5.77 -2.07 -2.34
N PHE A 96 6.65 -2.84 -2.97
CA PHE A 96 7.03 -4.17 -2.49
C PHE A 96 7.98 -4.10 -1.30
N GLN A 97 8.01 -5.16 -0.51
CA GLN A 97 8.86 -5.29 0.68
C GLN A 97 10.34 -4.98 0.42
N SER A 98 10.89 -5.37 -0.73
CA SER A 98 12.29 -5.08 -1.11
C SER A 98 12.53 -3.70 -1.73
N GLY A 99 11.46 -2.87 -1.94
CA GLY A 99 11.51 -1.68 -2.77
C GLY A 99 11.51 -1.97 -4.28
N ALA A 100 11.85 -3.19 -4.67
CA ALA A 100 11.83 -3.76 -6.03
C ALA A 100 12.47 -2.87 -7.12
N LEU A 101 13.57 -2.16 -6.79
CA LEU A 101 14.33 -1.38 -7.79
C LEU A 101 14.98 -2.32 -8.80
N TYR A 102 15.12 -1.84 -10.03
CA TYR A 102 15.92 -2.51 -11.05
C TYR A 102 17.40 -2.27 -10.77
N ASP A 103 18.13 -3.30 -10.34
CA ASP A 103 19.53 -3.20 -9.93
C ASP A 103 20.48 -2.76 -11.06
N SER A 104 20.11 -3.00 -12.32
CA SER A 104 20.86 -2.57 -13.52
C SER A 104 20.57 -1.15 -13.96
N MET A 105 19.71 -0.42 -13.26
CA MET A 105 19.28 0.94 -13.59
C MET A 105 19.66 1.90 -12.47
N SER A 106 20.14 3.10 -12.83
CA SER A 106 20.32 4.19 -11.84
C SER A 106 18.96 4.61 -11.25
N VAL A 107 18.97 5.43 -10.18
CA VAL A 107 17.75 6.03 -9.62
C VAL A 107 16.97 6.78 -10.69
N ARG A 108 17.64 7.63 -11.49
CA ARG A 108 17.05 8.31 -12.65
C ARG A 108 16.29 7.32 -13.55
N GLN A 109 16.96 6.27 -13.99
CA GLN A 109 16.38 5.29 -14.91
C GLN A 109 15.22 4.52 -14.26
N ASN A 110 15.32 4.18 -12.98
CA ASN A 110 14.22 3.57 -12.21
C ASN A 110 12.97 4.46 -12.17
N MET A 111 13.13 5.79 -12.09
CA MET A 111 12.03 6.76 -12.08
C MET A 111 11.48 7.02 -13.48
N GLU A 112 12.36 7.15 -14.48
CA GLU A 112 11.95 7.36 -15.88
C GLU A 112 11.18 6.18 -16.47
N PHE A 113 11.53 4.95 -16.08
CA PHE A 113 10.95 3.73 -16.65
C PHE A 113 9.41 3.71 -16.58
N PRO A 114 8.75 3.91 -15.42
CA PRO A 114 7.29 3.99 -15.36
C PRO A 114 6.75 5.26 -16.05
N LEU A 115 7.42 6.41 -15.95
CA LEU A 115 6.97 7.66 -16.57
C LEU A 115 6.90 7.53 -18.10
N LYS A 116 7.98 7.06 -18.75
CA LYS A 116 8.02 6.87 -20.22
C LYS A 116 6.94 5.91 -20.72
N ARG A 117 6.50 4.98 -19.86
CA ARG A 117 5.47 4.01 -20.22
C ARG A 117 4.05 4.58 -20.08
N ILE A 118 3.83 5.45 -19.12
CA ILE A 118 2.51 5.98 -18.73
C ILE A 118 2.27 7.36 -19.35
N ARG A 119 3.26 8.23 -19.30
CA ARG A 119 3.19 9.64 -19.72
C ARG A 119 3.98 9.86 -21.01
N LYS A 120 3.49 9.26 -22.09
CA LYS A 120 4.13 9.33 -23.42
C LYS A 120 4.15 10.74 -24.02
N ASP A 121 3.34 11.63 -23.50
CA ASP A 121 3.19 13.04 -23.89
C ASP A 121 4.20 13.97 -23.18
N MET A 122 4.89 13.46 -22.14
CA MET A 122 5.80 14.27 -21.32
C MET A 122 7.15 14.45 -22.02
N SER A 123 7.64 15.69 -22.10
CA SER A 123 8.98 16.00 -22.59
C SER A 123 10.06 15.53 -21.60
N GLU A 124 11.31 15.40 -22.06
CA GLU A 124 12.44 15.02 -21.19
C GLU A 124 12.66 16.04 -20.05
N LYS A 125 12.42 17.33 -20.33
CA LYS A 125 12.53 18.40 -19.33
C LYS A 125 11.48 18.24 -18.24
N GLU A 126 10.22 18.11 -18.60
CA GLU A 126 9.09 17.90 -17.65
C GLU A 126 9.30 16.63 -16.83
N MET A 127 9.80 15.56 -17.47
CA MET A 127 10.10 14.31 -16.79
C MET A 127 11.20 14.49 -15.74
N THR A 128 12.27 15.22 -16.08
CA THR A 128 13.37 15.51 -15.16
C THR A 128 12.88 16.37 -13.98
N GLU A 129 12.08 17.40 -14.25
CA GLU A 129 11.50 18.26 -13.21
C GLU A 129 10.60 17.45 -12.26
N LYS A 130 9.73 16.56 -12.79
CA LYS A 130 8.88 15.69 -12.00
C LYS A 130 9.68 14.72 -11.14
N ILE A 131 10.73 14.11 -11.69
CA ILE A 131 11.61 13.20 -10.97
C ILE A 131 12.29 13.94 -9.81
N MET A 132 12.84 15.12 -10.08
CA MET A 132 13.51 15.93 -9.05
C MET A 132 12.55 16.33 -7.94
N GLU A 133 11.34 16.81 -8.28
CA GLU A 133 10.30 17.13 -7.29
C GLU A 133 10.03 15.94 -6.37
N VAL A 134 9.84 14.74 -6.93
CA VAL A 134 9.54 13.55 -6.15
C VAL A 134 10.71 13.11 -5.31
N LEU A 135 11.95 13.19 -5.81
CA LEU A 135 13.17 12.87 -5.05
C LEU A 135 13.40 13.85 -3.88
N GLU A 136 13.11 15.13 -4.07
CA GLU A 136 13.10 16.13 -2.99
C GLU A 136 12.08 15.76 -1.91
N ASN A 137 10.87 15.33 -2.29
CA ASN A 137 9.82 14.92 -1.36
C ASN A 137 10.19 13.71 -0.50
N VAL A 138 11.08 12.83 -0.99
CA VAL A 138 11.57 11.69 -0.20
C VAL A 138 12.95 11.97 0.43
N GLY A 139 13.49 13.22 0.28
CA GLY A 139 14.76 13.66 0.86
C GLY A 139 15.99 13.04 0.19
N LEU A 140 15.94 12.72 -1.10
CA LEU A 140 17.00 12.01 -1.83
C LEU A 140 17.31 12.62 -3.20
N ALA A 141 17.23 13.95 -3.35
CA ALA A 141 17.57 14.65 -4.58
C ALA A 141 19.01 14.35 -5.08
N ASP A 142 19.95 14.22 -4.13
CA ASP A 142 21.36 13.93 -4.42
C ASP A 142 21.62 12.48 -4.87
N ALA A 143 20.61 11.63 -4.83
CA ALA A 143 20.75 10.22 -5.18
C ALA A 143 20.41 9.93 -6.66
N LEU A 144 20.05 10.93 -7.47
CA LEU A 144 19.52 10.78 -8.82
C LEU A 144 20.37 9.87 -9.73
N GLU A 145 21.70 10.00 -9.68
CA GLU A 145 22.62 9.25 -10.55
C GLU A 145 23.18 7.97 -9.87
N LYS A 146 22.83 7.70 -8.61
CA LYS A 146 23.29 6.51 -7.89
C LYS A 146 22.66 5.23 -8.43
N MET A 147 23.42 4.15 -8.32
CA MET A 147 22.91 2.80 -8.53
C MET A 147 22.27 2.25 -7.25
N PRO A 148 21.29 1.32 -7.33
CA PRO A 148 20.70 0.71 -6.14
C PRO A 148 21.71 0.06 -5.18
N SER A 149 22.85 -0.42 -5.69
CA SER A 149 23.95 -0.97 -4.88
C SER A 149 24.63 0.06 -3.98
N GLU A 150 24.52 1.36 -4.31
CA GLU A 150 25.12 2.48 -3.55
C GLU A 150 24.15 3.05 -2.50
N LEU A 151 22.92 2.50 -2.40
CA LEU A 151 21.88 2.97 -1.50
C LEU A 151 21.82 2.10 -0.23
N SER A 152 21.63 2.74 0.93
CA SER A 152 21.26 2.03 2.16
C SER A 152 19.87 1.39 2.05
N GLY A 153 19.50 0.51 3.01
CA GLY A 153 18.17 -0.10 3.05
C GLY A 153 17.03 0.92 3.08
N GLY A 154 17.16 1.94 3.95
CA GLY A 154 16.19 3.03 4.03
C GLY A 154 16.13 3.88 2.76
N MET A 155 17.28 4.21 2.16
CA MET A 155 17.30 4.91 0.88
C MET A 155 16.63 4.11 -0.24
N ARG A 156 16.85 2.79 -0.32
CA ARG A 156 16.17 1.94 -1.30
C ARG A 156 14.65 1.96 -1.13
N LYS A 157 14.15 1.93 0.12
CA LYS A 157 12.72 2.06 0.40
C LYS A 157 12.15 3.41 -0.04
N ARG A 158 12.85 4.52 0.28
CA ARG A 158 12.46 5.87 -0.12
C ARG A 158 12.44 6.04 -1.65
N ILE A 159 13.45 5.52 -2.37
CA ILE A 159 13.45 5.52 -3.84
C ILE A 159 12.35 4.62 -4.41
N GLY A 160 12.10 3.45 -3.81
CA GLY A 160 10.97 2.60 -4.18
C GLY A 160 9.62 3.32 -4.05
N LEU A 161 9.44 4.08 -2.97
CA LEU A 161 8.27 4.94 -2.77
C LEU A 161 8.24 6.07 -3.81
N ALA A 162 9.35 6.77 -4.02
CA ALA A 162 9.48 7.80 -5.06
C ALA A 162 9.04 7.27 -6.44
N ARG A 163 9.55 6.11 -6.83
CA ARG A 163 9.18 5.44 -8.09
C ARG A 163 7.68 5.09 -8.14
N THR A 164 7.09 4.77 -6.99
CA THR A 164 5.66 4.47 -6.92
C THR A 164 4.80 5.71 -7.11
N ILE A 165 5.19 6.85 -6.53
CA ILE A 165 4.40 8.10 -6.57
C ILE A 165 4.68 8.98 -7.79
N VAL A 166 5.78 8.77 -8.51
CA VAL A 166 6.17 9.60 -9.66
C VAL A 166 5.13 9.62 -10.79
N VAL A 167 4.28 8.61 -10.85
CA VAL A 167 3.20 8.44 -11.83
C VAL A 167 1.83 8.97 -11.35
N ASP A 168 1.80 9.63 -10.20
CA ASP A 168 0.60 10.19 -9.56
C ASP A 168 -0.53 9.14 -9.35
N PRO A 169 -0.29 8.04 -8.61
CA PRO A 169 -1.30 7.02 -8.37
C PRO A 169 -2.42 7.57 -7.46
N SER A 170 -3.64 7.07 -7.64
CA SER A 170 -4.77 7.36 -6.75
C SER A 170 -4.80 6.43 -5.52
N ILE A 171 -4.29 5.21 -5.66
CA ILE A 171 -4.20 4.21 -4.59
C ILE A 171 -2.76 3.75 -4.48
N ILE A 172 -2.26 3.52 -3.26
CA ILE A 172 -0.96 2.90 -3.02
C ILE A 172 -1.13 1.66 -2.15
N LEU A 173 -0.58 0.54 -2.60
CA LEU A 173 -0.51 -0.71 -1.84
C LEU A 173 0.92 -0.87 -1.30
N TYR A 174 1.06 -0.90 0.02
CA TYR A 174 2.32 -1.06 0.72
C TYR A 174 2.43 -2.49 1.27
N ASP A 175 3.44 -3.23 0.84
CA ASP A 175 3.74 -4.57 1.35
C ASP A 175 4.94 -4.51 2.30
N GLU A 176 4.69 -4.47 3.61
CA GLU A 176 5.69 -4.45 4.67
C GLU A 176 6.74 -3.31 4.47
N PRO A 177 6.32 -2.03 4.46
CA PRO A 177 7.20 -0.92 4.09
C PRO A 177 8.40 -0.71 5.01
N THR A 178 8.29 -1.06 6.30
CA THR A 178 9.33 -0.85 7.32
C THR A 178 10.16 -2.11 7.61
N THR A 179 9.79 -3.26 7.06
CA THR A 179 10.49 -4.53 7.35
C THR A 179 11.96 -4.48 6.95
N GLY A 180 12.82 -4.90 7.89
CA GLY A 180 14.27 -4.96 7.72
C GLY A 180 14.99 -3.63 7.93
N LEU A 181 14.31 -2.63 8.48
CA LEU A 181 14.87 -1.34 8.85
C LEU A 181 15.06 -1.26 10.38
N ASP A 182 15.98 -0.41 10.81
CA ASP A 182 16.10 -0.03 12.21
C ASP A 182 14.91 0.85 12.66
N PRO A 183 14.65 0.98 13.99
CA PRO A 183 13.48 1.71 14.48
C PRO A 183 13.40 3.17 14.03
N THR A 184 14.53 3.87 13.95
CA THR A 184 14.57 5.27 13.52
C THR A 184 14.17 5.40 12.05
N THR A 185 14.79 4.59 11.19
CA THR A 185 14.47 4.57 9.75
C THR A 185 13.02 4.11 9.51
N SER A 186 12.51 3.15 10.31
CA SER A 186 11.10 2.70 10.24
C SER A 186 10.13 3.84 10.56
N TYR A 187 10.43 4.62 11.60
CA TYR A 187 9.66 5.82 11.96
C TYR A 187 9.65 6.84 10.80
N GLU A 188 10.83 7.15 10.23
CA GLU A 188 10.95 8.08 9.11
C GLU A 188 10.17 7.63 7.85
N ILE A 189 10.15 6.33 7.55
CA ILE A 189 9.33 5.79 6.45
C ILE A 189 7.84 5.92 6.76
N SER A 190 7.42 5.69 7.99
CA SER A 190 6.02 5.83 8.42
C SER A 190 5.54 7.29 8.29
N GLU A 191 6.34 8.25 8.74
CA GLU A 191 6.07 9.68 8.56
C GLU A 191 6.01 10.06 7.06
N LEU A 192 6.92 9.50 6.24
CA LEU A 192 6.93 9.76 4.81
C LEU A 192 5.66 9.23 4.11
N ILE A 193 5.11 8.08 4.56
CA ILE A 193 3.84 7.55 4.07
C ILE A 193 2.70 8.55 4.35
N LEU A 194 2.65 9.16 5.55
CA LEU A 194 1.65 10.20 5.86
C LEU A 194 1.81 11.44 4.99
N GLN A 195 3.04 11.93 4.82
CA GLN A 195 3.32 13.09 3.95
C GLN A 195 2.90 12.83 2.50
N VAL A 196 3.13 11.63 2.00
CA VAL A 196 2.69 11.21 0.65
C VAL A 196 1.17 11.21 0.56
N GLN A 197 0.47 10.62 1.53
CA GLN A 197 -0.99 10.63 1.57
C GLN A 197 -1.54 12.05 1.56
N GLU A 198 -1.01 12.92 2.40
CA GLU A 198 -1.47 14.31 2.51
C GLU A 198 -1.19 15.12 1.23
N LYS A 199 0.04 15.02 0.70
CA LYS A 199 0.45 15.77 -0.49
C LYS A 199 -0.25 15.32 -1.76
N TYR A 200 -0.31 14.00 -1.98
CA TYR A 200 -0.85 13.40 -3.22
C TYR A 200 -2.32 12.99 -3.10
N LYS A 201 -2.95 13.17 -1.93
CA LYS A 201 -4.35 12.79 -1.65
C LYS A 201 -4.66 11.33 -2.00
N THR A 202 -3.68 10.44 -1.77
CA THR A 202 -3.82 9.02 -2.07
C THR A 202 -4.65 8.28 -1.02
N SER A 203 -5.25 7.17 -1.43
CA SER A 203 -5.81 6.15 -0.53
C SER A 203 -4.85 4.97 -0.45
N SER A 204 -4.69 4.32 0.70
CA SER A 204 -3.66 3.28 0.81
C SER A 204 -4.14 2.06 1.59
N ILE A 205 -3.67 0.87 1.17
CA ILE A 205 -3.66 -0.32 2.02
C ILE A 205 -2.21 -0.58 2.43
N ILE A 206 -1.97 -0.61 3.72
CA ILE A 206 -0.64 -0.79 4.32
C ILE A 206 -0.62 -2.13 5.05
N ILE A 207 0.06 -3.11 4.48
CA ILE A 207 0.29 -4.38 5.14
C ILE A 207 1.52 -4.26 6.02
N THR A 208 1.37 -4.54 7.30
CA THR A 208 2.51 -4.54 8.22
C THR A 208 2.25 -5.44 9.44
N HIS A 209 3.33 -5.89 10.08
CA HIS A 209 3.33 -6.45 11.42
C HIS A 209 4.03 -5.51 12.42
N ASP A 210 4.53 -4.36 11.95
CA ASP A 210 5.17 -3.31 12.74
C ASP A 210 4.08 -2.42 13.35
N ILE A 211 3.84 -2.57 14.65
CA ILE A 211 2.79 -1.83 15.38
C ILE A 211 3.08 -0.32 15.43
N PRO A 212 4.31 0.16 15.69
CA PRO A 212 4.65 1.57 15.54
C PRO A 212 4.25 2.14 14.17
N CYS A 213 4.60 1.47 13.08
CA CYS A 213 4.19 1.88 11.73
C CYS A 213 2.66 1.92 11.59
N ALA A 214 1.96 0.89 12.08
CA ALA A 214 0.51 0.82 12.04
C ALA A 214 -0.15 2.00 12.78
N ARG A 215 0.34 2.34 13.96
CA ARG A 215 -0.15 3.46 14.79
C ARG A 215 0.03 4.81 14.10
N ILE A 216 1.20 5.03 13.50
CA ILE A 216 1.53 6.30 12.84
C ILE A 216 0.68 6.46 11.59
N THR A 217 0.59 5.43 10.75
CA THR A 217 0.05 5.57 9.41
C THR A 217 -1.45 5.33 9.30
N GLY A 218 -2.06 4.56 10.22
CA GLY A 218 -3.41 4.04 10.07
C GLY A 218 -4.51 5.03 10.46
N ASN A 219 -5.44 5.30 9.55
CA ASN A 219 -6.74 5.92 9.90
C ASN A 219 -7.70 4.85 10.45
N ARG A 220 -7.65 3.65 9.93
CA ARG A 220 -8.42 2.48 10.33
C ARG A 220 -7.53 1.24 10.22
N MET A 221 -7.77 0.27 11.07
CA MET A 221 -7.02 -0.99 11.11
C MET A 221 -7.96 -2.17 10.91
N VAL A 222 -7.43 -3.20 10.27
CA VAL A 222 -8.06 -4.51 10.10
C VAL A 222 -7.04 -5.56 10.51
N MET A 223 -7.42 -6.51 11.34
CA MET A 223 -6.61 -7.68 11.66
C MET A 223 -7.13 -8.88 10.90
N LEU A 224 -6.25 -9.57 10.16
CA LEU A 224 -6.57 -10.84 9.52
C LEU A 224 -6.20 -12.01 10.45
N GLY A 225 -7.12 -12.96 10.55
CA GLY A 225 -6.95 -14.23 11.25
C GLY A 225 -7.69 -15.33 10.51
N ASP A 226 -7.09 -16.51 10.39
CA ASP A 226 -7.69 -17.73 9.79
C ASP A 226 -8.35 -17.52 8.42
N GLY A 227 -7.78 -16.58 7.62
CA GLY A 227 -8.27 -16.26 6.29
C GLY A 227 -9.49 -15.33 6.23
N GLU A 228 -9.85 -14.71 7.34
CA GLU A 228 -10.98 -13.80 7.49
C GLU A 228 -10.57 -12.49 8.16
N VAL A 229 -11.46 -11.49 8.15
CA VAL A 229 -11.33 -10.28 8.95
C VAL A 229 -11.70 -10.61 10.40
N TYR A 230 -10.69 -10.69 11.26
CA TYR A 230 -10.88 -11.00 12.68
C TYR A 230 -11.44 -9.80 13.46
N LYS A 231 -10.89 -8.60 13.22
CA LYS A 231 -11.34 -7.34 13.83
C LYS A 231 -11.07 -6.19 12.89
N GLU A 232 -11.97 -5.20 12.95
CA GLU A 232 -11.84 -3.91 12.29
C GLU A 232 -12.15 -2.80 13.29
N GLY A 233 -11.46 -1.66 13.23
CA GLY A 233 -11.67 -0.51 14.12
C GLY A 233 -10.63 0.59 13.93
N SER A 234 -10.73 1.63 14.75
CA SER A 234 -9.69 2.67 14.85
C SER A 234 -8.43 2.12 15.51
N PRO A 235 -7.27 2.79 15.39
CA PRO A 235 -6.08 2.47 16.18
C PRO A 235 -6.37 2.38 17.69
N GLU A 236 -7.18 3.29 18.22
CA GLU A 236 -7.59 3.32 19.63
C GLU A 236 -8.40 2.09 20.05
N ASP A 237 -9.29 1.57 19.16
CA ASP A 237 -10.08 0.35 19.40
C ASP A 237 -9.19 -0.89 19.54
N PHE A 238 -8.06 -0.90 18.83
CA PHE A 238 -7.07 -1.97 18.93
C PHE A 238 -6.21 -1.83 20.21
N GLU A 239 -5.77 -0.63 20.54
CA GLU A 239 -4.95 -0.37 21.74
C GLU A 239 -5.70 -0.66 23.04
N ASN A 240 -6.98 -0.29 23.09
CA ASN A 240 -7.84 -0.48 24.27
C ASN A 240 -8.55 -1.84 24.27
N SER A 241 -8.21 -2.75 23.36
CA SER A 241 -8.86 -4.05 23.28
C SER A 241 -8.46 -4.97 24.41
N ASP A 242 -9.44 -5.60 25.08
CA ASP A 242 -9.22 -6.67 26.05
C ASP A 242 -9.01 -8.05 25.41
N ASP A 243 -9.13 -8.15 24.09
CA ASP A 243 -8.94 -9.37 23.35
C ASP A 243 -7.49 -9.88 23.43
N PRO A 244 -7.25 -11.10 23.98
CA PRO A 244 -5.89 -11.62 24.18
C PRO A 244 -5.08 -11.74 22.88
N ILE A 245 -5.74 -12.01 21.75
CA ILE A 245 -5.07 -12.13 20.45
C ILE A 245 -4.54 -10.75 20.04
N ILE A 246 -5.36 -9.72 20.14
CA ILE A 246 -4.97 -8.35 19.82
C ILE A 246 -3.90 -7.85 20.78
N GLN A 247 -4.08 -8.09 22.10
CA GLN A 247 -3.09 -7.71 23.09
C GLN A 247 -1.73 -8.35 22.83
N SER A 248 -1.69 -9.60 22.32
CA SER A 248 -0.44 -10.27 22.00
C SER A 248 0.37 -9.56 20.89
N PHE A 249 -0.31 -8.81 20.01
CA PHE A 249 0.34 -7.97 18.99
C PHE A 249 0.82 -6.64 19.54
N PHE A 250 0.03 -6.00 20.40
CA PHE A 250 0.25 -4.64 20.86
C PHE A 250 1.12 -4.55 22.13
N LYS A 251 1.21 -5.63 22.93
CA LYS A 251 2.00 -5.70 24.18
C LYS A 251 3.36 -6.38 24.01
N SER A 252 3.68 -6.89 22.85
CA SER A 252 4.99 -7.56 22.56
C SER A 252 6.10 -6.56 22.21
N ILE A 253 5.96 -5.29 22.65
CA ILE A 253 6.91 -4.21 22.42
C ILE A 253 7.38 -3.67 23.76
#